data_affbd229b0243468669f298c78d99bcb
#
_entry.id   affbd229b0243468669f298c78d99bcb
#
_cell.length_a   1.000
_cell.length_b   1.000
_cell.length_c   1.000
_cell.angle_alpha   90.00
_cell.angle_beta   90.00
_cell.angle_gamma   90.00
#
_symmetry.space_group_name_H-M   'P 1'
#
loop_
_entity.id
_entity.type
_entity.pdbx_description
1 polymer ?
#
loop_
_entity_poly.entity_id
_entity_poly.type
_entity_poly.pdbx_seq_one_letter_code
_entity_poly.pdbx_strand_id
1 'polypeptide(L)'
;APVSLDNITERDTFVSTMNDIINTYGFDGIDIDLEGSSLSVTGGTISSPVDAPIIHLIVAVKQIMSEYYSGHNKKMLLTMAPETAFVHGGQSAYGGIWGAYLPVIYALRDSIDILQVQLYNSGSMYGIDGNIYSQGTADFIVAMTEALVQGFTTAGGIFSGLPASKIAVALPACSN
;
A
#
# COMPACT_ATOMS: atom_id res chain seq x y z
N ALA A 1 -16.16 1.19 6.67
CA ALA A 1 -16.67 0.90 5.32
C ALA A 1 -15.51 1.04 4.33
N PRO A 2 -15.42 0.21 3.31
CA PRO A 2 -14.37 0.35 2.29
C PRO A 2 -14.50 1.70 1.58
N VAL A 3 -13.35 2.28 1.21
CA VAL A 3 -13.26 3.50 0.40
C VAL A 3 -12.79 3.09 -0.98
N SER A 4 -13.63 3.30 -2.00
CA SER A 4 -13.27 3.07 -3.40
C SER A 4 -13.39 4.39 -4.17
N LEU A 5 -12.44 4.66 -5.04
CA LEU A 5 -12.42 5.85 -5.89
C LEU A 5 -12.76 5.45 -7.32
N ASP A 6 -14.01 5.05 -7.54
CA ASP A 6 -14.45 4.43 -8.81
C ASP A 6 -14.51 5.43 -9.98
N ASN A 7 -14.64 6.70 -9.66
CA ASN A 7 -14.76 7.76 -10.67
C ASN A 7 -14.03 9.06 -10.27
N ILE A 8 -13.94 9.98 -11.22
CA ILE A 8 -13.22 11.26 -11.06
C ILE A 8 -13.85 12.12 -9.94
N THR A 9 -15.17 12.10 -9.78
CA THR A 9 -15.85 12.91 -8.76
C THR A 9 -15.48 12.42 -7.35
N GLU A 10 -15.43 11.11 -7.14
CA GLU A 10 -15.01 10.53 -5.85
C GLU A 10 -13.55 10.82 -5.57
N ARG A 11 -12.68 10.70 -6.58
CA ARG A 11 -11.27 11.07 -6.46
C ARG A 11 -11.11 12.55 -6.05
N ASP A 12 -11.80 13.46 -6.73
CA ASP A 12 -11.68 14.89 -6.46
C ASP A 12 -12.26 15.26 -5.08
N THR A 13 -13.35 14.60 -4.68
CA THR A 13 -13.92 14.71 -3.34
C THR A 13 -12.93 14.21 -2.28
N PHE A 14 -12.27 13.07 -2.52
CA PHE A 14 -11.24 12.55 -1.63
C PHE A 14 -10.09 13.55 -1.47
N VAL A 15 -9.57 14.11 -2.57
CA VAL A 15 -8.50 15.11 -2.53
C VAL A 15 -8.91 16.33 -1.71
N SER A 16 -10.08 16.93 -2.00
CA SER A 16 -10.53 18.12 -1.28
C SER A 16 -10.75 17.85 0.21
N THR A 17 -11.38 16.72 0.55
CA THR A 17 -11.64 16.34 1.95
C THR A 17 -10.33 16.11 2.72
N MET A 18 -9.37 15.41 2.13
CA MET A 18 -8.07 15.18 2.76
C MET A 18 -7.29 16.49 2.99
N ASN A 19 -7.29 17.40 2.02
CA ASN A 19 -6.68 18.71 2.17
C ASN A 19 -7.36 19.54 3.27
N ASP A 20 -8.68 19.52 3.35
CA ASP A 20 -9.43 20.19 4.43
C ASP A 20 -9.06 19.64 5.81
N ILE A 21 -8.96 18.32 5.94
CA ILE A 21 -8.55 17.65 7.19
C ILE A 21 -7.10 18.03 7.55
N ILE A 22 -6.17 17.91 6.61
CA ILE A 22 -4.76 18.24 6.81
C ILE A 22 -4.62 19.69 7.29
N ASN A 23 -5.28 20.63 6.62
CA ASN A 23 -5.19 22.04 6.94
C ASN A 23 -5.90 22.39 8.27
N THR A 24 -7.05 21.76 8.55
CA THR A 24 -7.82 22.02 9.77
C THR A 24 -7.09 21.57 11.02
N TYR A 25 -6.45 20.39 10.97
CA TYR A 25 -5.79 19.78 12.12
C TYR A 25 -4.28 19.98 12.15
N GLY A 26 -3.70 20.54 11.10
CA GLY A 26 -2.25 20.77 10.99
C GLY A 26 -1.43 19.48 10.88
N PHE A 27 -1.96 18.47 10.17
CA PHE A 27 -1.22 17.23 9.98
C PHE A 27 -0.05 17.39 9.02
N ASP A 28 1.04 16.67 9.31
CA ASP A 28 2.26 16.67 8.50
C ASP A 28 2.27 15.62 7.39
N GLY A 29 1.24 14.77 7.32
CA GLY A 29 1.18 13.68 6.35
C GLY A 29 -0.12 12.89 6.37
N ILE A 30 -0.14 11.83 5.58
CA ILE A 30 -1.24 10.86 5.52
C ILE A 30 -0.71 9.44 5.62
N ASP A 31 -1.51 8.56 6.18
CA ASP A 31 -1.33 7.11 6.13
C ASP A 31 -2.42 6.49 5.25
N ILE A 32 -2.02 5.61 4.33
CA ILE A 32 -2.95 4.92 3.42
C ILE A 32 -3.19 3.52 3.97
N ASP A 33 -4.37 3.33 4.55
CA ASP A 33 -4.84 2.07 5.13
C ASP A 33 -6.22 1.72 4.55
N LEU A 34 -6.27 1.45 3.25
CA LEU A 34 -7.50 1.07 2.55
C LEU A 34 -7.60 -0.46 2.49
N GLU A 35 -8.60 -1.01 3.15
CA GLU A 35 -8.77 -2.45 3.38
C GLU A 35 -9.99 -3.03 2.63
N GLY A 36 -10.13 -4.35 2.71
CA GLY A 36 -11.29 -5.07 2.20
C GLY A 36 -11.48 -4.92 0.70
N SER A 37 -12.61 -4.38 0.25
CA SER A 37 -12.93 -4.22 -1.18
C SER A 37 -12.52 -2.86 -1.76
N SER A 38 -11.70 -2.08 -1.05
CA SER A 38 -11.29 -0.73 -1.50
C SER A 38 -10.46 -0.76 -2.77
N LEU A 39 -9.59 -1.75 -2.91
CA LEU A 39 -8.74 -1.95 -4.08
C LEU A 39 -8.88 -3.38 -4.61
N SER A 40 -8.92 -3.53 -5.91
CA SER A 40 -8.98 -4.83 -6.57
C SER A 40 -8.31 -4.76 -7.94
N VAL A 41 -7.55 -5.80 -8.26
CA VAL A 41 -6.90 -5.97 -9.57
C VAL A 41 -7.80 -6.83 -10.45
N THR A 42 -8.20 -6.32 -11.61
CA THR A 42 -8.91 -7.09 -12.64
C THR A 42 -8.03 -7.36 -13.87
N GLY A 43 -6.91 -6.63 -13.98
CA GLY A 43 -5.97 -6.78 -15.10
C GLY A 43 -4.80 -5.80 -15.00
N GLY A 44 -4.09 -5.63 -16.11
CA GLY A 44 -2.92 -4.78 -16.17
C GLY A 44 -1.70 -5.37 -15.48
N THR A 45 -0.76 -4.51 -15.10
CA THR A 45 0.49 -4.89 -14.43
C THR A 45 0.78 -3.95 -13.25
N ILE A 46 1.78 -4.30 -12.43
CA ILE A 46 2.25 -3.45 -11.33
C ILE A 46 2.65 -2.05 -11.84
N SER A 47 3.33 -1.97 -12.97
CA SER A 47 3.77 -0.69 -13.55
C SER A 47 2.72 0.01 -14.42
N SER A 48 1.67 -0.70 -14.81
CA SER A 48 0.61 -0.18 -15.70
C SER A 48 -0.75 -0.75 -15.28
N PRO A 49 -1.31 -0.30 -14.14
CA PRO A 49 -2.63 -0.71 -13.68
C PRO A 49 -3.72 -0.20 -14.63
N VAL A 50 -4.84 -0.92 -14.70
CA VAL A 50 -6.01 -0.55 -15.52
C VAL A 50 -7.26 -0.29 -14.67
N ASP A 51 -7.23 -0.63 -13.39
CA ASP A 51 -8.36 -0.51 -12.48
C ASP A 51 -8.52 0.94 -11.99
N ALA A 52 -9.70 1.51 -12.20
CA ALA A 52 -9.98 2.90 -11.87
C ALA A 52 -9.70 3.27 -10.40
N PRO A 53 -10.11 2.47 -9.39
CA PRO A 53 -9.80 2.80 -7.99
C PRO A 53 -8.32 2.90 -7.69
N ILE A 54 -7.50 2.02 -8.29
CA ILE A 54 -6.04 2.04 -8.12
C ILE A 54 -5.44 3.29 -8.78
N ILE A 55 -5.83 3.58 -10.03
CA ILE A 55 -5.34 4.74 -10.78
C ILE A 55 -5.75 6.03 -10.08
N HIS A 56 -7.01 6.14 -9.65
CA HIS A 56 -7.52 7.33 -8.98
C HIS A 56 -6.85 7.55 -7.61
N LEU A 57 -6.58 6.50 -6.84
CA LEU A 57 -5.84 6.62 -5.59
C LEU A 57 -4.42 7.15 -5.83
N ILE A 58 -3.70 6.61 -6.82
CA ILE A 58 -2.36 7.07 -7.17
C ILE A 58 -2.38 8.56 -7.55
N VAL A 59 -3.34 8.98 -8.39
CA VAL A 59 -3.48 10.37 -8.82
C VAL A 59 -3.83 11.26 -7.63
N ALA A 60 -4.79 10.85 -6.80
CA ALA A 60 -5.22 11.62 -5.63
C ALA A 60 -4.08 11.86 -4.64
N VAL A 61 -3.33 10.81 -4.29
CA VAL A 61 -2.19 10.94 -3.36
C VAL A 61 -1.12 11.88 -3.93
N LYS A 62 -0.78 11.74 -5.20
CA LYS A 62 0.19 12.65 -5.86
C LYS A 62 -0.30 14.10 -5.84
N GLN A 63 -1.58 14.34 -6.07
CA GLN A 63 -2.17 15.68 -6.05
C GLN A 63 -2.13 16.26 -4.63
N ILE A 64 -2.58 15.53 -3.60
CA ILE A 64 -2.54 15.96 -2.20
C ILE A 64 -1.10 16.34 -1.79
N MET A 65 -0.12 15.51 -2.13
CA MET A 65 1.29 15.78 -1.84
C MET A 65 1.79 17.06 -2.53
N SER A 66 1.39 17.29 -3.79
CA SER A 66 1.76 18.49 -4.56
C SER A 66 1.14 19.76 -3.97
N GLU A 67 -0.14 19.68 -3.60
CA GLU A 67 -0.87 20.81 -2.99
C GLU A 67 -0.32 21.12 -1.59
N TYR A 68 -0.01 20.09 -0.80
CA TYR A 68 0.65 20.25 0.49
C TYR A 68 2.01 20.95 0.35
N TYR A 69 2.83 20.50 -0.58
CA TYR A 69 4.13 21.14 -0.84
C TYR A 69 3.96 22.61 -1.24
N SER A 70 2.99 22.92 -2.09
CA SER A 70 2.71 24.29 -2.55
C SER A 70 2.25 25.21 -1.42
N GLY A 71 1.48 24.68 -0.47
CA GLY A 71 0.97 25.44 0.68
C GLY A 71 1.96 25.59 1.83
N HIS A 72 2.84 24.61 2.05
CA HIS A 72 3.68 24.53 3.24
C HIS A 72 5.19 24.65 2.93
N ASN A 73 5.60 24.60 1.66
CA ASN A 73 7.00 24.53 1.22
C ASN A 73 7.80 23.39 1.93
N LYS A 74 7.12 22.26 2.16
CA LYS A 74 7.61 21.12 2.91
C LYS A 74 7.10 19.84 2.28
N LYS A 75 7.93 18.78 2.24
CA LYS A 75 7.47 17.45 1.82
C LYS A 75 6.46 16.91 2.83
N MET A 76 5.32 16.43 2.34
CA MET A 76 4.34 15.69 3.14
C MET A 76 4.87 14.29 3.47
N LEU A 77 4.64 13.82 4.69
CA LEU A 77 4.90 12.42 5.06
C LEU A 77 3.85 11.51 4.41
N LEU A 78 4.31 10.43 3.82
CA LEU A 78 3.45 9.40 3.24
C LEU A 78 3.80 8.03 3.84
N THR A 79 2.83 7.45 4.56
CA THR A 79 2.94 6.08 5.06
C THR A 79 1.82 5.21 4.51
N MET A 80 2.02 3.90 4.52
CA MET A 80 1.03 2.93 4.07
C MET A 80 1.02 1.73 5.00
N ALA A 81 -0.18 1.26 5.36
CA ALA A 81 -0.40 0.11 6.24
C ALA A 81 -1.29 -0.98 5.57
N PRO A 82 -0.95 -1.47 4.37
CA PRO A 82 -1.79 -2.45 3.69
C PRO A 82 -1.82 -3.80 4.40
N GLU A 83 -2.93 -4.53 4.25
CA GLU A 83 -3.02 -5.93 4.64
C GLU A 83 -2.01 -6.79 3.85
N THR A 84 -1.54 -7.87 4.44
CA THR A 84 -0.57 -8.81 3.83
C THR A 84 -1.04 -9.35 2.47
N ALA A 85 -2.34 -9.64 2.32
CA ALA A 85 -2.91 -10.12 1.06
C ALA A 85 -2.71 -9.12 -0.09
N PHE A 86 -2.83 -7.83 0.17
CA PHE A 86 -2.70 -6.78 -0.83
C PHE A 86 -1.26 -6.55 -1.32
N VAL A 87 -0.27 -7.09 -0.61
CA VAL A 87 1.15 -6.99 -0.97
C VAL A 87 1.73 -8.37 -1.24
N HIS A 88 2.01 -9.15 -0.19
CA HIS A 88 2.64 -10.48 -0.27
C HIS A 88 1.77 -11.49 -1.02
N GLY A 89 0.45 -11.35 -0.91
CA GLY A 89 -0.49 -12.18 -1.64
C GLY A 89 -0.27 -12.15 -3.16
N GLY A 90 0.35 -11.10 -3.68
CA GLY A 90 0.78 -10.99 -5.06
C GLY A 90 1.73 -12.10 -5.54
N GLN A 91 2.45 -12.78 -4.62
CA GLN A 91 3.26 -13.96 -4.94
C GLN A 91 2.42 -15.17 -5.32
N SER A 92 1.25 -15.32 -4.70
CA SER A 92 0.34 -16.45 -4.95
C SER A 92 -0.57 -16.21 -6.15
N ALA A 93 -1.04 -14.98 -6.31
CA ALA A 93 -1.91 -14.55 -7.39
C ALA A 93 -1.77 -13.04 -7.61
N TYR A 94 -2.09 -12.58 -8.83
CA TYR A 94 -2.21 -11.16 -9.10
C TYR A 94 -3.61 -10.90 -9.65
N GLY A 95 -4.56 -10.65 -8.73
CA GLY A 95 -5.97 -10.50 -9.06
C GLY A 95 -6.84 -10.39 -7.80
N GLY A 96 -7.98 -9.71 -7.91
CA GLY A 96 -8.78 -9.38 -6.75
C GLY A 96 -7.98 -8.53 -5.76
N ILE A 97 -8.03 -8.87 -4.47
CA ILE A 97 -7.25 -8.18 -3.42
C ILE A 97 -5.77 -8.55 -3.46
N TRP A 98 -5.41 -9.71 -4.06
CA TRP A 98 -4.06 -10.26 -4.07
C TRP A 98 -3.11 -9.40 -4.87
N GLY A 99 -2.23 -8.67 -4.17
CA GLY A 99 -1.28 -7.76 -4.78
C GLY A 99 -1.84 -6.38 -5.19
N ALA A 100 -3.06 -6.01 -4.77
CA ALA A 100 -3.73 -4.80 -5.23
C ALA A 100 -3.03 -3.48 -4.79
N TYR A 101 -2.22 -3.49 -3.74
CA TYR A 101 -1.39 -2.34 -3.37
C TYR A 101 -0.08 -2.24 -4.16
N LEU A 102 0.36 -3.30 -4.82
CA LEU A 102 1.65 -3.29 -5.53
C LEU A 102 1.75 -2.18 -6.59
N PRO A 103 0.71 -1.88 -7.40
CA PRO A 103 0.75 -0.73 -8.32
C PRO A 103 0.83 0.62 -7.60
N VAL A 104 0.15 0.76 -6.46
CA VAL A 104 0.17 2.00 -5.66
C VAL A 104 1.57 2.22 -5.08
N ILE A 105 2.15 1.19 -4.47
CA ILE A 105 3.52 1.22 -3.92
C ILE A 105 4.52 1.52 -5.05
N TYR A 106 4.39 0.85 -6.20
CA TYR A 106 5.26 1.08 -7.36
C TYR A 106 5.22 2.54 -7.83
N ALA A 107 4.04 3.11 -7.98
CA ALA A 107 3.85 4.47 -8.49
C ALA A 107 4.28 5.57 -7.51
N LEU A 108 4.34 5.25 -6.21
CA LEU A 108 4.63 6.19 -5.12
C LEU A 108 5.94 5.86 -4.39
N ARG A 109 6.70 4.85 -4.83
CA ARG A 109 7.89 4.29 -4.13
C ARG A 109 8.93 5.34 -3.72
N ASP A 110 9.12 6.37 -4.54
CA ASP A 110 10.08 7.44 -4.26
C ASP A 110 9.55 8.40 -3.17
N SER A 111 8.23 8.50 -3.05
CA SER A 111 7.54 9.39 -2.13
C SER A 111 7.23 8.75 -0.78
N ILE A 112 7.02 7.43 -0.73
CA ILE A 112 6.75 6.68 0.51
C ILE A 112 7.89 6.88 1.51
N ASP A 113 7.55 7.26 2.74
CA ASP A 113 8.49 7.34 3.85
C ASP A 113 8.53 6.03 4.64
N ILE A 114 7.35 5.42 4.92
CA ILE A 114 7.24 4.13 5.61
C ILE A 114 6.15 3.27 4.97
N LEU A 115 6.51 2.02 4.66
CA LEU A 115 5.58 0.94 4.34
C LEU A 115 5.55 -0.03 5.53
N GLN A 116 4.39 -0.16 6.18
CA GLN A 116 4.18 -0.99 7.36
C GLN A 116 3.09 -2.02 7.10
N VAL A 117 3.40 -3.06 6.36
CA VAL A 117 2.42 -4.11 6.04
C VAL A 117 1.94 -4.78 7.32
N GLN A 118 0.63 -4.95 7.44
CA GLN A 118 -0.03 -5.60 8.57
C GLN A 118 0.29 -7.10 8.57
N LEU A 119 1.20 -7.55 9.46
CA LEU A 119 1.61 -8.95 9.58
C LEU A 119 0.72 -9.72 10.58
N TYR A 120 -0.58 -9.46 10.49
CA TYR A 120 -1.63 -10.07 11.31
C TYR A 120 -2.91 -10.24 10.49
N ASN A 121 -3.83 -11.07 10.94
CA ASN A 121 -5.12 -11.39 10.27
C ASN A 121 -4.96 -11.86 8.80
N SER A 122 -3.83 -12.45 8.47
CA SER A 122 -3.45 -12.72 7.07
C SER A 122 -3.45 -14.20 6.69
N GLY A 123 -3.40 -15.10 7.67
CA GLY A 123 -3.08 -16.51 7.42
C GLY A 123 -1.62 -16.74 7.01
N SER A 124 -1.35 -17.90 6.40
CA SER A 124 0.00 -18.24 5.92
C SER A 124 0.28 -17.62 4.57
N MET A 125 1.54 -17.20 4.33
CA MET A 125 1.99 -16.60 3.07
C MET A 125 3.29 -17.24 2.57
N TYR A 126 3.55 -17.12 1.27
CA TYR A 126 4.84 -17.52 0.70
C TYR A 126 5.94 -16.53 1.04
N GLY A 127 7.10 -17.04 1.43
CA GLY A 127 8.35 -16.29 1.39
C GLY A 127 8.96 -16.29 -0.02
N ILE A 128 9.96 -15.47 -0.24
CA ILE A 128 10.69 -15.37 -1.53
C ILE A 128 11.49 -16.65 -1.86
N ASP A 129 11.74 -17.48 -0.87
CA ASP A 129 12.38 -18.80 -0.98
C ASP A 129 11.41 -19.92 -1.42
N GLY A 130 10.12 -19.59 -1.60
CA GLY A 130 9.07 -20.52 -1.99
C GLY A 130 8.47 -21.34 -0.85
N ASN A 131 8.95 -21.18 0.38
CA ASN A 131 8.36 -21.81 1.55
C ASN A 131 7.12 -21.05 2.04
N ILE A 132 6.24 -21.77 2.76
CA ILE A 132 5.05 -21.17 3.38
C ILE A 132 5.34 -20.91 4.84
N TYR A 133 5.08 -19.69 5.27
CA TYR A 133 5.27 -19.23 6.65
C TYR A 133 3.93 -18.94 7.30
N SER A 134 3.77 -19.37 8.54
CA SER A 134 2.52 -19.20 9.30
C SER A 134 2.54 -17.90 10.10
N GLN A 135 1.47 -17.13 9.97
CA GLN A 135 1.25 -15.94 10.80
C GLN A 135 1.45 -16.25 12.29
N GLY A 136 1.97 -15.26 13.03
CA GLY A 136 2.20 -15.36 14.48
C GLY A 136 3.54 -16.02 14.85
N THR A 137 4.38 -16.35 13.87
CA THR A 137 5.73 -16.86 14.09
C THR A 137 6.79 -15.83 13.78
N ALA A 138 7.97 -15.93 14.43
CA ALA A 138 9.12 -15.07 14.11
C ALA A 138 9.58 -15.25 12.66
N ASP A 139 9.55 -16.48 12.15
CA ASP A 139 9.95 -16.79 10.78
C ASP A 139 9.02 -16.11 9.76
N PHE A 140 7.72 -16.01 10.06
CA PHE A 140 6.79 -15.25 9.21
C PHE A 140 7.17 -13.77 9.13
N ILE A 141 7.45 -13.16 10.28
CA ILE A 141 7.85 -11.74 10.32
C ILE A 141 9.12 -11.51 9.50
N VAL A 142 10.12 -12.38 9.67
CA VAL A 142 11.39 -12.28 8.93
C VAL A 142 11.15 -12.47 7.43
N ALA A 143 10.46 -13.55 7.02
CA ALA A 143 10.22 -13.84 5.61
C ALA A 143 9.40 -12.74 4.90
N MET A 144 8.36 -12.21 5.56
CA MET A 144 7.55 -11.13 4.98
C MET A 144 8.34 -9.81 4.90
N THR A 145 9.14 -9.50 5.90
CA THR A 145 10.00 -8.30 5.87
C THR A 145 11.08 -8.42 4.79
N GLU A 146 11.69 -9.60 4.65
CA GLU A 146 12.67 -9.86 3.60
C GLU A 146 12.09 -9.70 2.20
N ALA A 147 10.86 -10.17 1.97
CA ALA A 147 10.15 -10.00 0.71
C ALA A 147 9.92 -8.53 0.37
N LEU A 148 9.64 -7.67 1.34
CA LEU A 148 9.47 -6.23 1.12
C LEU A 148 10.78 -5.54 0.74
N VAL A 149 11.91 -6.01 1.26
CA VAL A 149 13.24 -5.43 0.98
C VAL A 149 13.81 -5.95 -0.33
N GLN A 150 13.75 -7.25 -0.57
CA GLN A 150 14.35 -7.88 -1.75
C GLN A 150 13.46 -7.83 -2.99
N GLY A 151 12.14 -7.71 -2.79
CA GLY A 151 11.16 -7.81 -3.86
C GLY A 151 10.86 -9.26 -4.24
N PHE A 152 9.89 -9.42 -5.14
CA PHE A 152 9.43 -10.74 -5.62
C PHE A 152 8.72 -10.63 -6.96
N THR A 153 8.55 -11.79 -7.61
CA THR A 153 7.84 -11.88 -8.89
C THR A 153 6.37 -12.20 -8.66
N THR A 154 5.50 -11.60 -9.46
CA THR A 154 4.05 -11.85 -9.51
C THR A 154 3.62 -12.08 -10.95
N ALA A 155 2.39 -12.54 -11.17
CA ALA A 155 1.80 -12.59 -12.51
C ALA A 155 1.63 -11.19 -13.15
N GLY A 156 1.59 -10.12 -12.34
CA GLY A 156 1.51 -8.73 -12.79
C GLY A 156 2.87 -8.04 -13.00
N GLY A 157 3.96 -8.77 -12.86
CA GLY A 157 5.33 -8.25 -12.99
C GLY A 157 6.14 -8.34 -11.72
N ILE A 158 7.26 -7.64 -11.69
CA ILE A 158 8.20 -7.67 -10.57
C ILE A 158 7.91 -6.51 -9.61
N PHE A 159 7.72 -6.83 -8.34
CA PHE A 159 7.85 -5.88 -7.24
C PHE A 159 9.32 -5.82 -6.84
N SER A 160 9.97 -4.70 -7.07
CA SER A 160 11.43 -4.54 -6.87
C SER A 160 11.85 -4.32 -5.42
N GLY A 161 10.91 -4.38 -4.48
CA GLY A 161 11.18 -4.07 -3.08
C GLY A 161 11.38 -2.57 -2.80
N LEU A 162 11.56 -2.25 -1.54
CA LEU A 162 11.90 -0.91 -1.06
C LEU A 162 13.16 -0.97 -0.16
N PRO A 163 13.92 0.13 -0.04
CA PRO A 163 15.01 0.20 0.92
C PRO A 163 14.56 -0.17 2.33
N ALA A 164 15.35 -0.91 3.07
CA ALA A 164 15.03 -1.34 4.44
C ALA A 164 14.69 -0.15 5.37
N SER A 165 15.26 1.03 5.10
CA SER A 165 14.95 2.27 5.84
C SER A 165 13.51 2.77 5.66
N LYS A 166 12.77 2.25 4.68
CA LYS A 166 11.37 2.56 4.42
C LYS A 166 10.40 1.47 4.90
N ILE A 167 10.91 0.36 5.45
CA ILE A 167 10.09 -0.78 5.88
C ILE A 167 9.94 -0.76 7.40
N ALA A 168 8.70 -0.89 7.87
CA ALA A 168 8.38 -1.15 9.26
C ALA A 168 7.53 -2.41 9.39
N VAL A 169 7.54 -3.00 10.57
CA VAL A 169 6.75 -4.19 10.92
C VAL A 169 5.52 -3.72 11.70
N ALA A 170 4.32 -4.02 11.20
CA ALA A 170 3.07 -3.78 11.92
C ALA A 170 2.56 -5.08 12.55
N LEU A 171 2.41 -5.05 13.87
CA LEU A 171 1.89 -6.15 14.68
C LEU A 171 0.79 -5.64 15.62
N PRO A 172 -0.19 -6.48 16.02
CA PRO A 172 -1.22 -6.07 16.96
C PRO A 172 -0.63 -5.85 18.35
N ALA A 173 -1.15 -4.88 19.08
CA ALA A 173 -0.71 -4.58 20.44
C ALA A 173 -1.13 -5.66 21.48
N CYS A 174 -2.14 -6.45 21.14
CA CYS A 174 -2.62 -7.59 21.94
C CYS A 174 -3.03 -8.73 20.99
N SER A 175 -3.11 -9.96 21.53
CA SER A 175 -3.55 -11.10 20.73
C SER A 175 -4.96 -10.90 20.19
N ASN A 176 -5.15 -11.15 18.92
CA ASN A 176 -6.47 -11.30 18.28
C ASN A 176 -6.91 -12.74 18.40
#